data_accc6b7f3731e0fa414ee19c2ad39ac0
#
_entry.id   accc6b7f3731e0fa414ee19c2ad39ac0
#
_cell.length_a   1.000
_cell.length_b   1.000
_cell.length_c   1.000
_cell.angle_alpha   90.00
_cell.angle_beta   90.00
_cell.angle_gamma   90.00
#
_symmetry.space_group_name_H-M   'P 1'
#
loop_
_entity.id
_entity.type
_entity.pdbx_description
1 polymer ?
#
loop_
_entity_poly.entity_id
_entity_poly.type
_entity_poly.pdbx_seq_one_letter_code
_entity_poly.pdbx_strand_id
1 'polypeptide(L)'
;KDHYPAAILRSDLAYIKVKCDRGKRYKGKSKMSISKLALHGLNGMSFFVELVLVRFFILSIIGMIFSLLIIISVILLKINNLIGVLNWATNTTIGFAILFVIFLLIGFLSLLNLLNRNISKKDDEENNLNELIKKIIKF
;
A
#
# COMPACT_ATOMS: atom_id res chain seq x y z
N LYS A 1 -18.75 6.23 6.88
CA LYS A 1 -18.36 7.53 7.53
C LYS A 1 -17.11 8.01 6.81
N ASP A 2 -17.26 8.97 5.95
CA ASP A 2 -16.22 9.48 5.09
C ASP A 2 -15.20 10.29 5.91
N HIS A 3 -13.93 10.05 5.62
CA HIS A 3 -12.84 10.81 6.25
C HIS A 3 -12.74 12.16 5.53
N TYR A 4 -13.47 13.16 6.01
CA TYR A 4 -13.63 14.47 5.38
C TYR A 4 -12.30 15.12 4.89
N PRO A 5 -11.21 15.18 5.68
CA PRO A 5 -9.95 15.76 5.20
C PRO A 5 -9.33 15.00 4.01
N ALA A 6 -9.44 13.66 3.98
CA ALA A 6 -8.91 12.86 2.89
C ALA A 6 -9.76 13.01 1.62
N ALA A 7 -11.08 13.16 1.76
CA ALA A 7 -12.00 13.43 0.65
C ALA A 7 -11.69 14.76 -0.03
N ILE A 8 -11.44 15.83 0.76
CA ILE A 8 -11.04 17.15 0.22
C ILE A 8 -9.72 17.06 -0.56
N LEU A 9 -8.72 16.36 0.00
CA LEU A 9 -7.43 16.21 -0.67
C LEU A 9 -7.50 15.44 -2.00
N ARG A 10 -8.54 14.60 -2.16
CA ARG A 10 -8.76 13.80 -3.37
C ARG A 10 -9.67 14.48 -4.39
N SER A 11 -10.38 15.54 -4.00
CA SER A 11 -11.42 16.15 -4.85
C SER A 11 -10.92 17.10 -5.94
N ASP A 12 -9.60 17.21 -6.14
CA ASP A 12 -8.95 18.16 -7.09
C ASP A 12 -9.45 19.63 -6.98
N LEU A 13 -10.15 19.96 -5.91
CA LEU A 13 -10.61 21.32 -5.64
C LEU A 13 -9.44 22.18 -5.15
N ALA A 14 -9.39 23.41 -5.62
CA ALA A 14 -8.44 24.39 -5.09
C ALA A 14 -8.71 24.62 -3.59
N TYR A 15 -7.72 24.36 -2.74
CA TYR A 15 -7.82 24.57 -1.30
C TYR A 15 -6.65 25.37 -0.78
N ILE A 16 -6.91 26.16 0.26
CA ILE A 16 -5.89 26.93 0.97
C ILE A 16 -5.68 26.31 2.34
N LYS A 17 -4.40 26.06 2.69
CA LYS A 17 -4.04 25.58 4.03
C LYS A 17 -3.87 26.77 4.96
N VAL A 18 -4.80 26.93 5.91
CA VAL A 18 -4.71 27.92 6.98
C VAL A 18 -4.13 27.24 8.21
N LYS A 19 -3.02 27.77 8.72
CA LYS A 19 -2.42 27.28 9.97
C LYS A 19 -3.19 27.85 11.14
N CYS A 20 -3.89 27.00 11.88
CA CYS A 20 -4.63 27.37 13.08
C CYS A 20 -4.04 26.63 14.29
N ASP A 21 -3.74 27.37 15.35
CA ASP A 21 -3.32 26.77 16.60
C ASP A 21 -4.55 26.20 17.34
N ARG A 22 -4.38 24.99 17.85
CA ARG A 22 -5.44 24.34 18.61
C ARG A 22 -5.54 24.94 19.99
N GLY A 23 -6.63 25.61 20.30
CA GLY A 23 -6.92 26.16 21.63
C GLY A 23 -6.85 25.11 22.74
N LYS A 24 -6.50 25.53 23.96
CA LYS A 24 -6.51 24.67 25.14
C LYS A 24 -7.93 24.20 25.44
N ARG A 25 -8.05 22.91 25.80
CA ARG A 25 -9.34 22.34 26.18
C ARG A 25 -9.76 22.90 27.55
N TYR A 26 -10.94 23.50 27.64
CA TYR A 26 -11.44 24.08 28.88
C TYR A 26 -11.87 23.05 29.92
N LYS A 27 -12.35 21.85 29.52
CA LYS A 27 -12.81 20.78 30.43
C LYS A 27 -12.76 19.38 29.79
N GLY A 28 -12.50 18.36 30.60
CA GLY A 28 -12.60 16.94 30.22
C GLY A 28 -11.32 16.34 29.65
N LYS A 29 -11.23 15.00 29.72
CA LYS A 29 -10.15 14.18 29.12
C LYS A 29 -10.46 13.81 27.68
N SER A 30 -9.42 13.48 26.90
CA SER A 30 -9.62 12.99 25.53
C SER A 30 -10.43 11.69 25.52
N LYS A 31 -11.53 11.65 24.78
CA LYS A 31 -12.33 10.42 24.57
C LYS A 31 -11.75 9.52 23.48
N MET A 32 -10.67 9.93 22.85
CA MET A 32 -10.05 9.20 21.74
C MET A 32 -8.96 8.28 22.30
N SER A 33 -9.21 6.99 22.32
CA SER A 33 -8.23 5.96 22.66
C SER A 33 -7.23 5.77 21.52
N ILE A 34 -6.06 5.17 21.81
CA ILE A 34 -5.02 4.87 20.81
C ILE A 34 -5.60 4.01 19.68
N SER A 35 -6.42 3.01 20.00
CA SER A 35 -7.08 2.16 19.00
C SER A 35 -8.02 2.93 18.09
N LYS A 36 -8.79 3.88 18.62
CA LYS A 36 -9.67 4.75 17.82
C LYS A 36 -8.86 5.72 16.94
N LEU A 37 -7.72 6.18 17.42
CA LEU A 37 -6.81 7.03 16.64
C LEU A 37 -6.19 6.24 15.48
N ALA A 38 -5.74 5.01 15.73
CA ALA A 38 -5.21 4.12 14.70
C ALA A 38 -6.27 3.81 13.63
N LEU A 39 -7.49 3.45 14.06
CA LEU A 39 -8.60 3.19 13.14
C LEU A 39 -8.95 4.43 12.29
N HIS A 40 -8.93 5.62 12.90
CA HIS A 40 -9.17 6.87 12.17
C HIS A 40 -8.08 7.12 11.12
N GLY A 41 -6.82 6.86 11.45
CA GLY A 41 -5.71 6.94 10.50
C GLY A 41 -5.84 5.94 9.35
N LEU A 42 -6.19 4.68 9.64
CA LEU A 42 -6.44 3.65 8.63
C LEU A 42 -7.60 4.02 7.70
N ASN A 43 -8.68 4.58 8.25
CA ASN A 43 -9.79 5.07 7.43
C ASN A 43 -9.37 6.23 6.51
N GLY A 44 -8.46 7.10 6.98
CA GLY A 44 -7.87 8.14 6.13
C GLY A 44 -7.00 7.57 5.00
N MET A 45 -6.20 6.52 5.30
CA MET A 45 -5.37 5.84 4.31
C MET A 45 -6.19 5.11 3.25
N SER A 46 -7.40 4.65 3.57
CA SER A 46 -8.27 3.93 2.61
C SER A 46 -8.59 4.74 1.35
N PHE A 47 -8.58 6.07 1.43
CA PHE A 47 -8.75 6.96 0.27
C PHE A 47 -7.56 6.94 -0.69
N PHE A 48 -6.37 6.58 -0.20
CA PHE A 48 -5.12 6.55 -0.96
C PHE A 48 -4.59 5.13 -1.18
N VAL A 49 -5.41 4.11 -0.93
CA VAL A 49 -4.99 2.70 -1.01
C VAL A 49 -4.38 2.35 -2.36
N GLU A 50 -4.91 2.89 -3.46
CA GLU A 50 -4.36 2.65 -4.80
C GLU A 50 -2.91 3.12 -4.93
N LEU A 51 -2.62 4.33 -4.45
CA LEU A 51 -1.25 4.87 -4.43
C LEU A 51 -0.33 4.02 -3.53
N VAL A 52 -0.84 3.57 -2.39
CA VAL A 52 -0.10 2.73 -1.46
C VAL A 52 0.20 1.37 -2.10
N LEU A 53 -0.78 0.72 -2.73
CA LEU A 53 -0.60 -0.56 -3.42
C LEU A 53 0.40 -0.47 -4.56
N VAL A 54 0.34 0.59 -5.37
CA VAL A 54 1.33 0.83 -6.44
C VAL A 54 2.74 1.00 -5.86
N ARG A 55 2.89 1.74 -4.77
CA ARG A 55 4.20 1.90 -4.11
C ARG A 55 4.73 0.58 -3.56
N PHE A 56 3.89 -0.24 -2.92
CA PHE A 56 4.29 -1.56 -2.46
C PHE A 56 4.67 -2.48 -3.61
N PHE A 57 3.96 -2.41 -4.73
CA PHE A 57 4.29 -3.17 -5.94
C PHE A 57 5.67 -2.77 -6.48
N ILE A 58 5.94 -1.48 -6.61
CA ILE A 58 7.25 -0.97 -7.08
C ILE A 58 8.36 -1.37 -6.09
N LEU A 59 8.12 -1.22 -4.77
CA LEU A 59 9.08 -1.60 -3.74
C LEU A 59 9.39 -3.10 -3.78
N SER A 60 8.40 -3.94 -4.05
CA SER A 60 8.59 -5.39 -4.17
C SER A 60 9.46 -5.75 -5.37
N ILE A 61 9.30 -5.08 -6.51
CA ILE A 61 10.15 -5.28 -7.69
C ILE A 61 11.60 -4.91 -7.37
N ILE A 62 11.82 -3.75 -6.73
CA ILE A 62 13.17 -3.32 -6.34
C ILE A 62 13.80 -4.33 -5.37
N GLY A 63 13.03 -4.79 -4.37
CA GLY A 63 13.48 -5.79 -3.41
C GLY A 63 13.83 -7.14 -4.07
N MET A 64 13.03 -7.58 -5.04
CA MET A 64 13.33 -8.78 -5.85
C MET A 64 14.64 -8.65 -6.61
N ILE A 65 14.83 -7.54 -7.32
CA ILE A 65 16.07 -7.30 -8.09
C ILE A 65 17.27 -7.27 -7.14
N PHE A 66 17.15 -6.58 -6.01
CA PHE A 66 18.23 -6.49 -5.03
C PHE A 66 18.60 -7.85 -4.43
N SER A 67 17.63 -8.67 -4.05
CA SER A 67 17.87 -10.01 -3.52
C SER A 67 18.51 -10.93 -4.57
N LEU A 68 18.07 -10.84 -5.83
CA LEU A 68 18.64 -11.60 -6.93
C LEU A 68 20.11 -11.22 -7.19
N LEU A 69 20.43 -9.94 -7.19
CA LEU A 69 21.82 -9.46 -7.36
C LEU A 69 22.76 -10.00 -6.27
N ILE A 70 22.29 -10.03 -5.01
CA ILE A 70 23.08 -10.58 -3.90
C ILE A 70 23.28 -12.08 -4.08
N ILE A 71 22.25 -12.84 -4.45
CA ILE A 71 22.37 -14.28 -4.71
C ILE A 71 23.42 -14.54 -5.80
N ILE A 72 23.33 -13.84 -6.92
CA ILE A 72 24.27 -13.96 -8.03
C ILE A 72 25.70 -13.62 -7.56
N SER A 73 25.87 -12.51 -6.82
CA SER A 73 27.18 -12.09 -6.30
C SER A 73 27.81 -13.14 -5.40
N VAL A 74 27.04 -13.73 -4.49
CA VAL A 74 27.54 -14.80 -3.58
C VAL A 74 27.92 -16.05 -4.35
N ILE A 75 27.15 -16.43 -5.37
CA ILE A 75 27.44 -17.58 -6.23
C ILE A 75 28.75 -17.35 -7.00
N LEU A 76 28.94 -16.18 -7.59
CA LEU A 76 30.16 -15.83 -8.34
C LEU A 76 31.39 -15.83 -7.44
N LEU A 77 31.29 -15.29 -6.22
CA LEU A 77 32.38 -15.31 -5.25
C LEU A 77 32.75 -16.76 -4.84
N LYS A 78 31.77 -17.64 -4.73
CA LYS A 78 31.96 -19.05 -4.42
C LYS A 78 32.66 -19.80 -5.56
N ILE A 79 32.27 -19.57 -6.80
CA ILE A 79 32.87 -20.20 -7.98
C ILE A 79 34.35 -19.81 -8.14
N ASN A 80 34.66 -18.53 -7.87
CA ASN A 80 36.04 -18.04 -7.96
C ASN A 80 36.90 -18.38 -6.74
N ASN A 81 36.45 -19.24 -5.83
CA ASN A 81 37.16 -19.65 -4.61
C ASN A 81 37.62 -18.47 -3.72
N LEU A 82 36.99 -17.32 -3.85
CA LEU A 82 37.28 -16.12 -3.06
C LEU A 82 36.72 -16.20 -1.64
N ILE A 83 35.85 -17.17 -1.38
CA ILE A 83 35.21 -17.41 -0.11
C ILE A 83 35.60 -18.78 0.43
N GLY A 84 36.49 -18.79 1.44
CA GLY A 84 37.00 -20.01 2.06
C GLY A 84 36.03 -20.72 3.02
N VAL A 85 34.90 -20.14 3.39
CA VAL A 85 33.97 -20.70 4.37
C VAL A 85 32.63 -21.01 3.72
N LEU A 86 32.38 -22.30 3.47
CA LEU A 86 31.16 -22.78 2.78
C LEU A 86 29.86 -22.43 3.51
N ASN A 87 29.83 -22.47 4.84
CA ASN A 87 28.58 -22.40 5.61
C ASN A 87 27.90 -21.02 5.56
N TRP A 88 28.63 -19.93 5.67
CA TRP A 88 28.01 -18.59 5.66
C TRP A 88 27.46 -18.22 4.27
N ALA A 89 28.17 -18.59 3.20
CA ALA A 89 27.70 -18.34 1.83
C ALA A 89 26.39 -19.06 1.54
N THR A 90 26.24 -20.31 1.97
CA THR A 90 25.03 -21.10 1.83
C THR A 90 23.86 -20.47 2.62
N ASN A 91 24.10 -20.12 3.90
CA ASN A 91 23.06 -19.48 4.72
C ASN A 91 22.63 -18.13 4.18
N THR A 92 23.56 -17.32 3.68
CA THR A 92 23.26 -16.03 3.04
C THR A 92 22.42 -16.23 1.78
N THR A 93 22.78 -17.18 0.91
CA THR A 93 22.00 -17.47 -0.30
C THR A 93 20.58 -17.91 0.04
N ILE A 94 20.40 -18.79 1.02
CA ILE A 94 19.07 -19.24 1.47
C ILE A 94 18.28 -18.06 2.03
N GLY A 95 18.89 -17.20 2.87
CA GLY A 95 18.23 -16.03 3.42
C GLY A 95 17.71 -15.08 2.34
N PHE A 96 18.54 -14.76 1.33
CA PHE A 96 18.12 -13.90 0.22
C PHE A 96 17.15 -14.58 -0.73
N ALA A 97 17.19 -15.91 -0.89
CA ALA A 97 16.16 -16.64 -1.62
C ALA A 97 14.79 -16.55 -0.95
N ILE A 98 14.75 -16.66 0.38
CA ILE A 98 13.51 -16.46 1.14
C ILE A 98 13.00 -15.01 0.98
N LEU A 99 13.87 -14.02 1.08
CA LEU A 99 13.50 -12.61 0.87
C LEU A 99 12.95 -12.38 -0.55
N PHE A 100 13.55 -13.00 -1.58
CA PHE A 100 13.06 -12.93 -2.95
C PHE A 100 11.62 -13.45 -3.06
N VAL A 101 11.31 -14.60 -2.45
CA VAL A 101 9.96 -15.16 -2.43
C VAL A 101 8.98 -14.24 -1.68
N ILE A 102 9.39 -13.66 -0.55
CA ILE A 102 8.56 -12.73 0.21
C ILE A 102 8.22 -11.49 -0.64
N PHE A 103 9.20 -10.89 -1.31
CA PHE A 103 8.95 -9.73 -2.18
C PHE A 103 8.05 -10.08 -3.36
N LEU A 104 8.21 -11.27 -3.94
CA LEU A 104 7.33 -11.77 -5.00
C LEU A 104 5.89 -11.88 -4.50
N LEU A 105 5.66 -12.44 -3.32
CA LEU A 105 4.33 -12.55 -2.72
C LEU A 105 3.71 -11.18 -2.41
N ILE A 106 4.49 -10.24 -1.88
CA ILE A 106 4.03 -8.87 -1.61
C ILE A 106 3.61 -8.20 -2.92
N GLY A 107 4.41 -8.31 -3.97
CA GLY A 107 4.10 -7.77 -5.29
C GLY A 107 2.83 -8.35 -5.87
N PHE A 108 2.69 -9.67 -5.82
CA PHE A 108 1.52 -10.38 -6.31
C PHE A 108 0.24 -10.00 -5.56
N LEU A 109 0.29 -9.96 -4.22
CA LEU A 109 -0.85 -9.53 -3.40
C LEU A 109 -1.23 -8.07 -3.66
N SER A 110 -0.24 -7.18 -3.84
CA SER A 110 -0.50 -5.78 -4.17
C SER A 110 -1.20 -5.65 -5.51
N LEU A 111 -0.76 -6.41 -6.52
CA LEU A 111 -1.38 -6.44 -7.84
C LEU A 111 -2.81 -6.98 -7.81
N LEU A 112 -3.04 -8.11 -7.13
CA LEU A 112 -4.38 -8.67 -6.97
C LEU A 112 -5.36 -7.69 -6.31
N ASN A 113 -4.93 -7.03 -5.23
CA ASN A 113 -5.75 -6.03 -4.57
C ASN A 113 -6.07 -4.83 -5.48
N LEU A 114 -5.11 -4.40 -6.31
CA LEU A 114 -5.33 -3.32 -7.27
C LEU A 114 -6.36 -3.70 -8.33
N LEU A 115 -6.24 -4.93 -8.88
CA LEU A 115 -7.17 -5.45 -9.87
C LEU A 115 -8.60 -5.60 -9.31
N ASN A 116 -8.73 -6.18 -8.11
CA ASN A 116 -10.02 -6.32 -7.45
C ASN A 116 -10.72 -4.96 -7.23
N ARG A 117 -9.98 -3.95 -6.86
CA ARG A 117 -10.54 -2.60 -6.70
C ARG A 117 -11.01 -1.99 -8.02
N ASN A 118 -10.27 -2.21 -9.09
CA ASN A 118 -10.65 -1.71 -10.41
C ASN A 118 -11.92 -2.39 -10.93
N ILE A 119 -12.07 -3.69 -10.69
CA ILE A 119 -13.29 -4.45 -11.03
C ILE A 119 -14.45 -3.90 -10.21
N SER A 120 -14.33 -3.80 -8.89
CA SER A 120 -15.38 -3.29 -8.01
C SER A 120 -15.85 -1.88 -8.40
N LYS A 121 -14.93 -0.98 -8.78
CA LYS A 121 -15.30 0.36 -9.26
C LYS A 121 -16.14 0.31 -10.55
N LYS A 122 -15.75 -0.57 -11.47
CA LYS A 122 -16.46 -0.73 -12.74
C LYS A 122 -17.88 -1.25 -12.54
N ASP A 123 -18.04 -2.23 -11.63
CA ASP A 123 -19.33 -2.77 -11.25
C ASP A 123 -20.24 -1.70 -10.59
N ASP A 124 -19.68 -0.86 -9.73
CA ASP A 124 -20.39 0.25 -9.09
C ASP A 124 -20.83 1.33 -10.11
N GLU A 125 -20.00 1.65 -11.09
CA GLU A 125 -20.34 2.58 -12.18
C GLU A 125 -21.46 2.02 -13.06
N GLU A 126 -21.39 0.75 -13.42
CA GLU A 126 -22.42 0.07 -14.23
C GLU A 126 -23.75 0.00 -13.48
N ASN A 127 -23.75 -0.33 -12.20
CA ASN A 127 -24.94 -0.34 -11.36
C ASN A 127 -25.58 1.04 -11.26
N ASN A 128 -24.77 2.09 -11.05
CA ASN A 128 -25.25 3.47 -11.01
C ASN A 128 -25.88 3.92 -12.32
N LEU A 129 -25.26 3.56 -13.46
CA LEU A 129 -25.83 3.83 -14.80
C LEU A 129 -27.16 3.11 -14.99
N ASN A 130 -27.25 1.84 -14.61
CA ASN A 130 -28.47 1.05 -14.71
C ASN A 130 -29.61 1.61 -13.84
N GLU A 131 -29.29 2.12 -12.64
CA GLU A 131 -30.26 2.83 -11.80
C GLU A 131 -30.76 4.13 -12.43
N LEU A 132 -29.86 4.92 -13.03
CA LEU A 132 -30.22 6.15 -13.73
C LEU A 132 -31.11 5.88 -14.93
N ILE A 133 -30.80 4.87 -15.75
CA ILE A 133 -31.59 4.45 -16.89
C ILE A 133 -33.01 4.03 -16.44
N LYS A 134 -33.11 3.22 -15.36
CA LYS A 134 -34.42 2.81 -14.81
C LYS A 134 -35.25 4.01 -14.30
N LYS A 135 -34.61 5.03 -13.75
CA LYS A 135 -35.29 6.27 -13.32
C LYS A 135 -35.81 7.07 -14.52
N ILE A 136 -35.04 7.16 -15.60
CA ILE A 136 -35.43 7.89 -16.82
C ILE A 136 -36.59 7.18 -17.54
N ILE A 137 -36.58 5.85 -17.61
CA ILE A 137 -37.65 5.06 -18.31
C ILE A 137 -38.97 5.09 -17.52
N LYS A 138 -38.94 5.39 -16.24
CA LYS A 138 -40.13 5.44 -15.36
C LYS A 138 -40.87 6.77 -15.40
N PHE A 139 -40.35 7.75 -16.13
CA PHE A 139 -40.99 9.01 -16.49
C PHE A 139 -41.62 8.94 -17.89
#